data_211a5acc1b76836a90100ba691425b93
#
_entry.id   211a5acc1b76836a90100ba691425b93
#
_cell.length_a   1.000
_cell.length_b   1.000
_cell.length_c   1.000
_cell.angle_alpha   90.00
_cell.angle_beta   90.00
_cell.angle_gamma   90.00
#
_symmetry.space_group_name_H-M   'P 1'
#
loop_
_entity.id
_entity.type
_entity.pdbx_description
1 polymer ?
#
loop_
_entity_poly.entity_id
_entity_poly.type
_entity_poly.pdbx_seq_one_letter_code
_entity_poly.pdbx_strand_id
1 'polypeptide(L)'
;MNLPYRGHCICSHGFESGPHATKVSALAEAAKHLGWSTQCPDYTDLDACQDVSPLGDVRQRLQRLLDIATEAAQRGPVVLAGSSLGAYISAIASLHVPVCGLFLMVPPTQMGSMPLLDAAPVPISIVHAWHDELIAPHEVITWAQTRSARLLLVNDGHRLNHHVHTCAQAFTQLLQAIEGK
;
A
#
# COMPACT_ATOMS: atom_id res chain seq x y z
N MET A 1 -1.87 -29.22 3.49
CA MET A 1 -0.94 -28.79 4.56
C MET A 1 -1.21 -27.32 4.81
N ASN A 2 -1.51 -26.93 6.06
CA ASN A 2 -1.60 -25.51 6.40
C ASN A 2 -0.19 -24.93 6.42
N LEU A 3 0.06 -23.89 5.64
CA LEU A 3 1.31 -23.13 5.70
C LEU A 3 1.48 -22.53 7.12
N PRO A 4 2.72 -22.46 7.66
CA PRO A 4 2.95 -21.79 8.94
C PRO A 4 2.54 -20.31 8.81
N TYR A 5 1.92 -19.77 9.86
CA TYR A 5 1.58 -18.36 9.97
C TYR A 5 2.85 -17.50 9.89
N ARG A 6 2.83 -16.49 9.01
CA ARG A 6 3.99 -15.60 8.74
C ARG A 6 3.83 -14.20 9.32
N GLY A 7 2.59 -13.72 9.42
CA GLY A 7 2.26 -12.38 9.84
C GLY A 7 0.99 -11.87 9.17
N HIS A 8 0.83 -10.54 9.14
CA HIS A 8 -0.34 -9.87 8.59
C HIS A 8 0.02 -8.95 7.43
N CYS A 9 -0.74 -9.03 6.32
CA CYS A 9 -0.71 -8.08 5.23
C CYS A 9 -2.00 -7.27 5.24
N ILE A 10 -1.91 -5.94 5.35
CA ILE A 10 -3.05 -5.04 5.29
C ILE A 10 -2.98 -4.29 3.97
N CYS A 11 -3.99 -4.47 3.11
CA CYS A 11 -4.01 -3.98 1.73
C CYS A 11 -5.07 -2.87 1.58
N SER A 12 -4.65 -1.62 1.50
CA SER A 12 -5.50 -0.44 1.43
C SER A 12 -5.83 -0.05 -0.01
N HIS A 13 -7.12 0.05 -0.33
CA HIS A 13 -7.59 0.46 -1.66
C HIS A 13 -7.43 1.97 -1.90
N GLY A 14 -7.47 2.39 -3.18
CA GLY A 14 -7.45 3.79 -3.59
C GLY A 14 -8.76 4.53 -3.31
N PHE A 15 -8.76 5.84 -3.59
CA PHE A 15 -9.96 6.67 -3.52
C PHE A 15 -11.01 6.22 -4.55
N GLU A 16 -12.29 6.33 -4.21
CA GLU A 16 -13.43 5.86 -5.03
C GLU A 16 -13.32 4.40 -5.48
N SER A 17 -12.71 3.57 -4.65
CA SER A 17 -12.54 2.15 -4.89
C SER A 17 -13.14 1.37 -3.71
N GLY A 18 -12.75 0.13 -3.50
CA GLY A 18 -13.27 -0.68 -2.39
C GLY A 18 -12.35 -1.83 -1.98
N PRO A 19 -12.69 -2.52 -0.89
CA PRO A 19 -11.86 -3.60 -0.35
C PRO A 19 -11.76 -4.83 -1.29
N HIS A 20 -12.65 -4.93 -2.27
CA HIS A 20 -12.66 -5.99 -3.29
C HIS A 20 -12.10 -5.54 -4.65
N ALA A 21 -11.47 -4.37 -4.71
CA ALA A 21 -10.84 -3.88 -5.93
C ALA A 21 -9.74 -4.84 -6.42
N THR A 22 -9.66 -5.02 -7.74
CA THR A 22 -8.81 -6.02 -8.40
C THR A 22 -7.36 -6.02 -7.88
N LYS A 23 -6.74 -4.84 -7.71
CA LYS A 23 -5.34 -4.75 -7.26
C LYS A 23 -5.15 -5.25 -5.84
N VAL A 24 -5.92 -4.73 -4.88
CA VAL A 24 -5.76 -5.14 -3.46
C VAL A 24 -6.17 -6.59 -3.24
N SER A 25 -7.17 -7.08 -3.98
CA SER A 25 -7.54 -8.50 -3.97
C SER A 25 -6.41 -9.39 -4.48
N ALA A 26 -5.74 -8.99 -5.56
CA ALA A 26 -4.59 -9.74 -6.10
C ALA A 26 -3.41 -9.79 -5.11
N LEU A 27 -3.14 -8.69 -4.40
CA LEU A 27 -2.12 -8.68 -3.34
C LEU A 27 -2.51 -9.60 -2.18
N ALA A 28 -3.77 -9.53 -1.73
CA ALA A 28 -4.26 -10.36 -0.65
C ALA A 28 -4.14 -11.86 -0.98
N GLU A 29 -4.51 -12.26 -2.20
CA GLU A 29 -4.35 -13.64 -2.64
C GLU A 29 -2.88 -14.07 -2.72
N ALA A 30 -1.99 -13.22 -3.25
CA ALA A 30 -0.56 -13.49 -3.28
C ALA A 30 0.02 -13.71 -1.87
N ALA A 31 -0.37 -12.89 -0.90
CA ALA A 31 0.06 -13.03 0.50
C ALA A 31 -0.46 -14.33 1.15
N LYS A 32 -1.74 -14.68 0.93
CA LYS A 32 -2.32 -15.93 1.44
C LYS A 32 -1.57 -17.16 0.93
N HIS A 33 -1.16 -17.18 -0.33
CA HIS A 33 -0.38 -18.28 -0.91
C HIS A 33 1.00 -18.46 -0.24
N LEU A 34 1.50 -17.43 0.43
CA LEU A 34 2.75 -17.48 1.21
C LEU A 34 2.52 -17.72 2.72
N GLY A 35 1.27 -17.90 3.18
CA GLY A 35 0.95 -18.15 4.59
C GLY A 35 0.76 -16.87 5.41
N TRP A 36 0.62 -15.69 4.78
CA TRP A 36 0.27 -14.46 5.47
C TRP A 36 -1.25 -14.36 5.63
N SER A 37 -1.71 -13.89 6.79
CA SER A 37 -3.10 -13.46 6.93
C SER A 37 -3.29 -12.11 6.23
N THR A 38 -4.49 -11.85 5.72
CA THR A 38 -4.74 -10.64 4.92
C THR A 38 -5.99 -9.93 5.39
N GLN A 39 -5.96 -8.61 5.34
CA GLN A 39 -7.11 -7.74 5.57
C GLN A 39 -7.11 -6.62 4.53
N CYS A 40 -8.26 -6.39 3.93
CA CYS A 40 -8.51 -5.27 3.03
C CYS A 40 -9.56 -4.37 3.70
N PRO A 41 -9.14 -3.31 4.42
CA PRO A 41 -10.09 -2.42 5.09
C PRO A 41 -11.00 -1.72 4.09
N ASP A 42 -12.27 -1.53 4.46
CA ASP A 42 -13.21 -0.73 3.69
C ASP A 42 -13.14 0.73 4.15
N TYR A 43 -12.96 1.64 3.20
CA TYR A 43 -12.95 3.09 3.41
C TYR A 43 -14.01 3.82 2.61
N THR A 44 -14.94 3.11 1.98
CA THR A 44 -15.94 3.69 1.07
C THR A 44 -16.85 4.70 1.75
N ASP A 45 -17.19 4.49 3.02
CA ASP A 45 -17.93 5.43 3.86
C ASP A 45 -17.17 6.74 4.09
N LEU A 46 -15.84 6.67 4.23
CA LEU A 46 -14.97 7.82 4.45
C LEU A 46 -14.69 8.57 3.13
N ASP A 47 -14.62 7.86 2.02
CA ASP A 47 -14.50 8.45 0.68
C ASP A 47 -15.75 9.28 0.32
N ALA A 48 -16.91 8.89 0.83
CA ALA A 48 -18.17 9.60 0.63
C ALA A 48 -18.26 10.94 1.40
N CYS A 49 -17.38 11.19 2.39
CA CYS A 49 -17.32 12.41 3.19
C CYS A 49 -16.69 13.58 2.42
N GLN A 50 -17.21 13.92 1.24
CA GLN A 50 -16.67 14.99 0.37
C GLN A 50 -16.90 16.41 0.91
N ASP A 51 -17.71 16.57 1.93
CA ASP A 51 -17.84 17.80 2.72
C ASP A 51 -16.57 18.10 3.56
N VAL A 52 -15.78 17.07 3.91
CA VAL A 52 -14.50 17.21 4.61
C VAL A 52 -13.38 17.61 3.66
N SER A 53 -13.25 16.91 2.53
CA SER A 53 -12.33 17.24 1.45
C SER A 53 -12.74 16.57 0.14
N PRO A 54 -12.22 17.03 -1.03
CA PRO A 54 -12.46 16.34 -2.32
C PRO A 54 -12.01 14.87 -2.35
N LEU A 55 -11.17 14.44 -1.41
CA LEU A 55 -10.67 13.08 -1.26
C LEU A 55 -11.33 12.33 -0.09
N GLY A 56 -12.50 12.83 0.39
CA GLY A 56 -13.15 12.29 1.56
C GLY A 56 -12.39 12.58 2.86
N ASP A 57 -12.63 11.80 3.91
CA ASP A 57 -11.95 11.95 5.20
C ASP A 57 -10.67 11.11 5.24
N VAL A 58 -9.59 11.65 4.67
CA VAL A 58 -8.27 10.99 4.62
C VAL A 58 -7.69 10.76 6.02
N ARG A 59 -7.99 11.65 6.98
CA ARG A 59 -7.48 11.50 8.36
C ARG A 59 -8.14 10.31 9.05
N GLN A 60 -9.44 10.13 8.90
CA GLN A 60 -10.14 8.97 9.44
C GLN A 60 -9.76 7.68 8.71
N ARG A 61 -9.44 7.73 7.41
CA ARG A 61 -8.85 6.56 6.71
C ARG A 61 -7.53 6.14 7.35
N LEU A 62 -6.63 7.11 7.60
CA LEU A 62 -5.36 6.86 8.28
C LEU A 62 -5.59 6.30 9.68
N GLN A 63 -6.49 6.88 10.46
CA GLN A 63 -6.80 6.41 11.82
C GLN A 63 -7.33 4.97 11.81
N ARG A 64 -8.27 4.65 10.93
CA ARG A 64 -8.80 3.28 10.76
C ARG A 64 -7.67 2.28 10.42
N LEU A 65 -6.75 2.66 9.53
CA LEU A 65 -5.60 1.83 9.21
C LEU A 65 -4.67 1.65 10.42
N LEU A 66 -4.41 2.71 11.17
CA LEU A 66 -3.57 2.66 12.38
C LEU A 66 -4.15 1.73 13.44
N ASP A 67 -5.46 1.77 13.68
CA ASP A 67 -6.13 0.91 14.66
C ASP A 67 -5.98 -0.56 14.26
N ILE A 68 -6.24 -0.89 13.00
CA ILE A 68 -6.10 -2.25 12.45
C ILE A 68 -4.64 -2.72 12.51
N ALA A 69 -3.70 -1.89 12.09
CA ALA A 69 -2.29 -2.23 12.05
C ALA A 69 -1.69 -2.39 13.45
N THR A 70 -2.12 -1.57 14.40
CA THR A 70 -1.70 -1.68 15.82
C THR A 70 -2.17 -2.99 16.43
N GLU A 71 -3.42 -3.38 16.19
CA GLU A 71 -3.94 -4.68 16.66
C GLU A 71 -3.19 -5.84 15.98
N ALA A 72 -2.95 -5.77 14.68
CA ALA A 72 -2.21 -6.79 13.95
C ALA A 72 -0.77 -6.94 14.47
N ALA A 73 -0.09 -5.83 14.76
CA ALA A 73 1.29 -5.82 15.26
C ALA A 73 1.46 -6.50 16.63
N GLN A 74 0.40 -6.59 17.42
CA GLN A 74 0.40 -7.35 18.68
C GLN A 74 0.43 -8.87 18.45
N ARG A 75 0.04 -9.33 17.26
CA ARG A 75 -0.08 -10.75 16.92
C ARG A 75 1.08 -11.26 16.05
N GLY A 76 1.86 -10.38 15.45
CA GLY A 76 3.00 -10.76 14.62
C GLY A 76 3.46 -9.67 13.65
N PRO A 77 4.40 -9.99 12.76
CA PRO A 77 4.92 -9.06 11.75
C PRO A 77 3.81 -8.49 10.87
N VAL A 78 3.89 -7.20 10.55
CA VAL A 78 2.91 -6.50 9.71
C VAL A 78 3.59 -5.96 8.46
N VAL A 79 2.98 -6.20 7.30
CA VAL A 79 3.29 -5.54 6.03
C VAL A 79 2.09 -4.69 5.63
N LEU A 80 2.33 -3.42 5.34
CA LEU A 80 1.30 -2.55 4.78
C LEU A 80 1.48 -2.46 3.26
N ALA A 81 0.38 -2.58 2.55
CA ALA A 81 0.33 -2.44 1.11
C ALA A 81 -0.82 -1.52 0.70
N GLY A 82 -0.69 -0.81 -0.41
CA GLY A 82 -1.78 0.03 -0.85
C GLY A 82 -1.64 0.54 -2.29
N SER A 83 -2.74 1.10 -2.80
CA SER A 83 -2.82 1.70 -4.13
C SER A 83 -3.28 3.15 -4.03
N SER A 84 -2.55 4.07 -4.68
CA SER A 84 -2.88 5.50 -4.73
C SER A 84 -3.05 6.08 -3.31
N LEU A 85 -4.21 6.63 -2.95
CA LEU A 85 -4.50 7.09 -1.58
C LEU A 85 -4.22 6.00 -0.53
N GLY A 86 -4.52 4.74 -0.83
CA GLY A 86 -4.18 3.61 0.04
C GLY A 86 -2.68 3.41 0.23
N ALA A 87 -1.87 3.66 -0.81
CA ALA A 87 -0.41 3.64 -0.69
C ALA A 87 0.12 4.79 0.18
N TYR A 88 -0.44 5.99 0.00
CA TYR A 88 -0.09 7.16 0.81
C TYR A 88 -0.34 6.91 2.30
N ILE A 89 -1.58 6.50 2.67
CA ILE A 89 -1.88 6.25 4.09
C ILE A 89 -1.09 5.08 4.66
N SER A 90 -0.76 4.05 3.86
CA SER A 90 0.09 2.94 4.29
C SER A 90 1.51 3.39 4.63
N ALA A 91 2.08 4.26 3.79
CA ALA A 91 3.40 4.83 4.05
C ALA A 91 3.40 5.69 5.33
N ILE A 92 2.44 6.61 5.48
CA ILE A 92 2.33 7.46 6.68
C ILE A 92 2.07 6.62 7.94
N ALA A 93 1.20 5.60 7.87
CA ALA A 93 0.91 4.72 9.01
C ALA A 93 2.16 3.98 9.50
N SER A 94 3.09 3.64 8.62
CA SER A 94 4.34 2.97 8.98
C SER A 94 5.23 3.77 9.94
N LEU A 95 5.06 5.09 10.00
CA LEU A 95 5.78 5.95 10.94
C LEU A 95 5.27 5.81 12.39
N HIS A 96 4.09 5.23 12.58
CA HIS A 96 3.38 5.18 13.86
C HIS A 96 3.16 3.76 14.39
N VAL A 97 3.29 2.74 13.53
CA VAL A 97 3.10 1.32 13.89
C VAL A 97 4.30 0.52 13.41
N PRO A 98 4.84 -0.41 14.22
CA PRO A 98 5.90 -1.30 13.77
C PRO A 98 5.47 -2.14 12.57
N VAL A 99 6.16 -1.97 11.44
CA VAL A 99 5.95 -2.75 10.23
C VAL A 99 7.28 -3.36 9.77
N CYS A 100 7.23 -4.49 9.07
CA CYS A 100 8.43 -5.13 8.52
C CYS A 100 8.63 -4.89 7.02
N GLY A 101 7.67 -4.22 6.36
CA GLY A 101 7.79 -3.85 4.95
C GLY A 101 6.61 -3.05 4.42
N LEU A 102 6.82 -2.39 3.28
CA LEU A 102 5.84 -1.57 2.58
C LEU A 102 5.78 -1.93 1.10
N PHE A 103 4.56 -2.08 0.58
CA PHE A 103 4.31 -2.23 -0.86
C PHE A 103 3.39 -1.13 -1.36
N LEU A 104 3.90 -0.27 -2.23
CA LEU A 104 3.21 0.94 -2.67
C LEU A 104 2.96 0.90 -4.19
N MET A 105 1.70 0.96 -4.60
CA MET A 105 1.30 1.08 -6.00
C MET A 105 0.87 2.51 -6.28
N VAL A 106 1.51 3.15 -7.27
CA VAL A 106 1.23 4.53 -7.72
C VAL A 106 1.04 5.50 -6.54
N PRO A 107 2.00 5.59 -5.60
CA PRO A 107 1.87 6.42 -4.41
C PRO A 107 1.93 7.90 -4.74
N PRO A 108 0.96 8.74 -4.33
CA PRO A 108 1.10 10.19 -4.42
C PRO A 108 2.15 10.69 -3.44
N THR A 109 3.06 11.53 -3.91
CA THR A 109 4.12 12.14 -3.10
C THR A 109 3.62 13.34 -2.30
N GLN A 110 2.52 13.95 -2.75
CA GLN A 110 1.83 15.03 -2.08
C GLN A 110 0.32 14.94 -2.33
N MET A 111 -0.48 15.26 -1.32
CA MET A 111 -1.95 15.22 -1.41
C MET A 111 -2.54 16.45 -0.73
N GLY A 112 -2.88 17.47 -1.53
CA GLY A 112 -3.49 18.71 -1.04
C GLY A 112 -2.71 19.32 0.12
N SER A 113 -3.38 19.52 1.25
CA SER A 113 -2.78 20.04 2.49
C SER A 113 -2.22 18.97 3.43
N MET A 114 -2.25 17.70 3.01
CA MET A 114 -1.67 16.61 3.80
C MET A 114 -0.14 16.69 3.79
N PRO A 115 0.54 16.09 4.80
CA PRO A 115 2.00 15.99 4.80
C PRO A 115 2.56 15.38 3.52
N LEU A 116 3.81 15.72 3.18
CA LEU A 116 4.55 15.03 2.12
C LEU A 116 4.65 13.53 2.43
N LEU A 117 4.68 12.71 1.40
CA LEU A 117 4.86 11.27 1.54
C LEU A 117 6.14 10.97 2.33
N ASP A 118 5.98 10.24 3.40
CA ASP A 118 7.06 9.75 4.26
C ASP A 118 6.78 8.32 4.71
N ALA A 119 7.80 7.60 5.14
CA ALA A 119 7.70 6.21 5.53
C ALA A 119 8.78 5.80 6.52
N ALA A 120 8.51 4.78 7.32
CA ALA A 120 9.50 4.15 8.18
C ALA A 120 10.69 3.56 7.38
N PRO A 121 11.89 3.46 7.98
CA PRO A 121 13.08 2.91 7.33
C PRO A 121 13.03 1.36 7.28
N VAL A 122 12.08 0.83 6.52
CA VAL A 122 11.87 -0.61 6.29
C VAL A 122 12.02 -0.93 4.80
N PRO A 123 12.13 -2.20 4.39
CA PRO A 123 12.10 -2.58 2.98
C PRO A 123 10.84 -2.03 2.28
N ILE A 124 11.04 -1.25 1.21
CA ILE A 124 9.97 -0.65 0.41
C ILE A 124 10.08 -1.16 -1.02
N SER A 125 8.97 -1.65 -1.57
CA SER A 125 8.83 -1.97 -2.98
C SER A 125 7.69 -1.16 -3.59
N ILE A 126 7.95 -0.53 -4.73
CA ILE A 126 7.03 0.37 -5.41
C ILE A 126 6.78 -0.15 -6.83
N VAL A 127 5.53 -0.14 -7.27
CA VAL A 127 5.16 -0.25 -8.68
C VAL A 127 4.49 1.04 -9.11
N HIS A 128 5.02 1.66 -10.16
CA HIS A 128 4.50 2.91 -10.71
C HIS A 128 4.40 2.85 -12.23
N ALA A 129 3.59 3.73 -12.83
CA ALA A 129 3.33 3.72 -14.26
C ALA A 129 4.05 4.86 -14.97
N TRP A 130 4.63 4.59 -16.16
CA TRP A 130 5.26 5.60 -16.99
C TRP A 130 4.29 6.69 -17.48
N HIS A 131 3.02 6.32 -17.68
CA HIS A 131 1.98 7.20 -18.21
C HIS A 131 0.93 7.54 -17.14
N ASP A 132 1.35 7.58 -15.86
CA ASP A 132 0.46 7.99 -14.78
C ASP A 132 0.04 9.45 -14.99
N GLU A 133 -1.25 9.64 -15.24
CA GLU A 133 -1.86 10.93 -15.54
C GLU A 133 -2.20 11.77 -14.31
N LEU A 134 -2.09 11.16 -13.10
CA LEU A 134 -2.38 11.83 -11.83
C LEU A 134 -1.12 12.13 -11.03
N ILE A 135 -0.12 11.24 -11.09
CA ILE A 135 1.09 11.31 -10.27
C ILE A 135 2.31 11.18 -11.19
N ALA A 136 3.05 12.25 -11.33
CA ALA A 136 4.18 12.29 -12.26
C ALA A 136 5.27 11.26 -11.87
N PRO A 137 5.70 10.39 -12.79
CA PRO A 137 6.69 9.35 -12.47
C PRO A 137 7.98 9.90 -11.86
N HIS A 138 8.45 11.07 -12.29
CA HIS A 138 9.70 11.65 -11.78
C HIS A 138 9.63 11.97 -10.27
N GLU A 139 8.47 12.32 -9.74
CA GLU A 139 8.28 12.58 -8.31
C GLU A 139 8.48 11.29 -7.50
N VAL A 140 7.86 10.19 -7.97
CA VAL A 140 7.99 8.87 -7.33
C VAL A 140 9.40 8.32 -7.46
N ILE A 141 10.06 8.51 -8.62
CA ILE A 141 11.47 8.14 -8.82
C ILE A 141 12.36 8.87 -7.80
N THR A 142 12.19 10.19 -7.68
CA THR A 142 12.97 11.01 -6.73
C THR A 142 12.74 10.54 -5.29
N TRP A 143 11.50 10.34 -4.90
CA TRP A 143 11.16 9.84 -3.56
C TRP A 143 11.77 8.45 -3.30
N ALA A 144 11.63 7.52 -4.24
CA ALA A 144 12.17 6.17 -4.14
C ALA A 144 13.70 6.17 -3.95
N GLN A 145 14.41 7.06 -4.65
CA GLN A 145 15.86 7.23 -4.50
C GLN A 145 16.25 7.65 -3.08
N THR A 146 15.51 8.60 -2.46
CA THR A 146 15.78 9.06 -1.09
C THR A 146 15.59 7.95 -0.05
N ARG A 147 14.82 6.91 -0.37
CA ARG A 147 14.48 5.79 0.52
C ARG A 147 15.22 4.50 0.18
N SER A 148 16.06 4.51 -0.86
CA SER A 148 16.66 3.29 -1.41
C SER A 148 15.60 2.19 -1.69
N ALA A 149 14.40 2.63 -2.09
CA ALA A 149 13.29 1.73 -2.35
C ALA A 149 13.49 0.98 -3.67
N ARG A 150 13.02 -0.27 -3.73
CA ARG A 150 12.90 -0.99 -5.00
C ARG A 150 11.77 -0.36 -5.81
N LEU A 151 12.05 0.13 -7.01
CA LEU A 151 11.06 0.73 -7.90
C LEU A 151 10.96 -0.06 -9.21
N LEU A 152 9.76 -0.43 -9.58
CA LEU A 152 9.41 -1.01 -10.88
C LEU A 152 8.50 -0.02 -11.62
N LEU A 153 8.94 0.43 -12.80
CA LEU A 153 8.14 1.26 -13.70
C LEU A 153 7.58 0.39 -14.83
N VAL A 154 6.27 0.49 -15.04
CA VAL A 154 5.55 -0.30 -16.05
C VAL A 154 4.90 0.61 -17.09
N ASN A 155 4.69 0.07 -18.30
CA ASN A 155 4.02 0.78 -19.37
C ASN A 155 2.49 0.73 -19.19
N ASP A 156 1.97 1.58 -18.31
CA ASP A 156 0.56 1.67 -17.94
C ASP A 156 0.22 3.09 -17.47
N GLY A 157 -1.05 3.39 -17.19
CA GLY A 157 -1.54 4.58 -16.52
C GLY A 157 -1.76 4.37 -15.03
N HIS A 158 -2.33 5.37 -14.33
CA HIS A 158 -2.54 5.36 -12.88
C HIS A 158 -3.25 4.11 -12.35
N ARG A 159 -4.17 3.56 -13.11
CA ARG A 159 -4.96 2.39 -12.70
C ARG A 159 -4.22 1.08 -12.71
N LEU A 160 -3.07 0.96 -13.38
CA LEU A 160 -2.27 -0.27 -13.51
C LEU A 160 -3.08 -1.48 -14.00
N ASN A 161 -4.08 -1.26 -14.85
CA ASN A 161 -5.05 -2.29 -15.24
C ASN A 161 -4.41 -3.47 -15.99
N HIS A 162 -3.34 -3.21 -16.77
CA HIS A 162 -2.64 -4.23 -17.53
C HIS A 162 -1.52 -4.93 -16.75
N HIS A 163 -1.20 -4.42 -15.53
CA HIS A 163 -0.07 -4.89 -14.75
C HIS A 163 -0.45 -5.39 -13.35
N VAL A 164 -1.70 -5.79 -13.13
CA VAL A 164 -2.16 -6.34 -11.84
C VAL A 164 -1.34 -7.56 -11.43
N HIS A 165 -1.08 -8.48 -12.37
CA HIS A 165 -0.25 -9.66 -12.11
C HIS A 165 1.20 -9.27 -11.76
N THR A 166 1.77 -8.30 -12.46
CA THR A 166 3.11 -7.77 -12.18
C THR A 166 3.19 -7.17 -10.76
N CYS A 167 2.14 -6.45 -10.32
CA CYS A 167 2.05 -5.94 -8.95
C CYS A 167 2.05 -7.09 -7.93
N ALA A 168 1.25 -8.13 -8.15
CA ALA A 168 1.20 -9.30 -7.26
C ALA A 168 2.55 -10.03 -7.20
N GLN A 169 3.24 -10.18 -8.33
CA GLN A 169 4.59 -10.77 -8.37
C GLN A 169 5.62 -9.91 -7.60
N ALA A 170 5.62 -8.59 -7.80
CA ALA A 170 6.52 -7.69 -7.08
C ALA A 170 6.24 -7.70 -5.57
N PHE A 171 4.98 -7.82 -5.16
CA PHE A 171 4.60 -7.97 -3.76
C PHE A 171 5.07 -9.31 -3.18
N THR A 172 4.87 -10.42 -3.91
CA THR A 172 5.40 -11.74 -3.54
C THR A 172 6.91 -11.69 -3.27
N GLN A 173 7.67 -11.02 -4.15
CA GLN A 173 9.12 -10.87 -3.99
C GLN A 173 9.51 -10.07 -2.74
N LEU A 174 8.73 -9.02 -2.39
CA LEU A 174 8.93 -8.29 -1.15
C LEU A 174 8.71 -9.19 0.07
N LEU A 175 7.61 -9.93 0.12
CA LEU A 175 7.29 -10.83 1.23
C LEU A 175 8.37 -11.90 1.42
N GLN A 176 8.83 -12.52 0.34
CA GLN A 176 9.91 -13.51 0.38
C GLN A 176 11.24 -12.91 0.86
N ALA A 177 11.56 -11.67 0.46
CA ALA A 177 12.76 -10.97 0.91
C ALA A 177 12.72 -10.59 2.40
N ILE A 178 11.54 -10.38 2.96
CA ILE A 178 11.36 -10.13 4.40
C ILE A 178 11.55 -11.43 5.20
N GLU A 179 11.04 -12.55 4.69
CA GLU A 179 11.14 -13.86 5.34
C GLU A 179 12.58 -14.41 5.37
N GLY A 180 13.41 -14.02 4.42
CA GLY A 180 14.81 -14.48 4.31
C GLY A 180 15.82 -13.75 5.21
N LYS A 181 15.34 -12.81 6.03
CA LYS A 181 16.15 -12.06 7.02
C LYS A 181 15.91 -12.59 8.42
#